data_9a863203cb2132d664481dec2564eec1
#
_entry.id   9a863203cb2132d664481dec2564eec1
#
_cell.length_a   1.000
_cell.length_b   1.000
_cell.length_c   1.000
_cell.angle_alpha   90.00
_cell.angle_beta   90.00
_cell.angle_gamma   90.00
#
_symmetry.space_group_name_H-M   'P 1'
#
loop_
_entity.id
_entity.type
_entity.pdbx_description
1 polymer ?
#
loop_
_entity_poly.entity_id
_entity_poly.type
_entity_poly.pdbx_seq_one_letter_code
_entity_poly.pdbx_strand_id
1 'polypeptide(L)'
;LYNGPECGASAPDHMHFQAAGKEEELTNPFALNFLKSILENKNGVTTYVDNVFTTCIGMTSGLKVDLMQQFEKVYQNLSVIYSDKEPLINMITWYGLDKISHFGGDEIEVWNCIIFLRSKHRPDCYYTPNEKGLLISPAVAEMGGIFPIVREEDMDKLNAKKLTEIYKEISLSPQQLNTLCDQLFKKK
;
A
#
# COMPACT_ATOMS: atom_id res chain seq x y z
N LEU A 1 8.49 5.30 4.68
CA LEU A 1 7.04 5.25 4.81
C LEU A 1 6.45 6.63 4.52
N TYR A 2 5.35 6.69 3.79
CA TYR A 2 4.66 7.93 3.44
C TYR A 2 3.14 7.76 3.55
N ASN A 3 2.48 8.80 4.07
CA ASN A 3 1.04 8.94 4.06
C ASN A 3 0.66 10.14 3.19
N GLY A 4 -0.21 9.93 2.22
CA GLY A 4 -0.89 11.01 1.52
C GLY A 4 -1.83 11.79 2.47
N PRO A 5 -2.27 13.00 2.09
CA PRO A 5 -3.02 13.91 2.97
C PRO A 5 -4.24 13.27 3.62
N GLU A 6 -5.12 12.67 2.89
CA GLU A 6 -6.34 12.03 3.41
C GLU A 6 -6.21 10.50 3.48
N CYS A 7 -5.08 10.01 4.04
CA CYS A 7 -4.74 8.59 4.06
C CYS A 7 -4.45 8.06 5.46
N GLY A 8 -5.35 8.31 6.40
CA GLY A 8 -5.31 7.79 7.76
C GLY A 8 -4.38 8.56 8.70
N ALA A 9 -3.49 9.41 8.21
CA ALA A 9 -2.55 10.15 9.03
C ALA A 9 -3.25 11.03 10.07
N SER A 10 -2.66 11.14 11.26
CA SER A 10 -3.15 11.99 12.35
C SER A 10 -2.84 13.47 12.14
N ALA A 11 -1.79 13.78 11.36
CA ALA A 11 -1.37 15.14 11.01
C ALA A 11 -1.34 15.27 9.47
N PRO A 12 -2.49 15.51 8.83
CA PRO A 12 -2.59 15.56 7.37
C PRO A 12 -2.18 16.91 6.76
N ASP A 13 -1.90 17.91 7.58
CA ASP A 13 -1.66 19.30 7.24
C ASP A 13 -0.24 19.60 6.77
N HIS A 14 0.66 18.64 6.85
CA HIS A 14 2.02 18.77 6.35
C HIS A 14 2.58 17.46 5.82
N MET A 15 3.38 17.55 4.77
CA MET A 15 4.06 16.40 4.21
C MET A 15 5.20 15.95 5.11
N HIS A 16 5.21 14.66 5.46
CA HIS A 16 6.29 14.05 6.23
C HIS A 16 6.56 12.62 5.80
N PHE A 17 7.81 12.21 5.99
CA PHE A 17 8.24 10.83 5.80
C PHE A 17 8.62 10.23 7.14
N GLN A 18 8.32 8.95 7.31
CA GLN A 18 8.75 8.17 8.46
C GLN A 18 9.82 7.18 8.02
N ALA A 19 10.84 6.98 8.84
CA ALA A 19 11.86 5.96 8.63
C ALA A 19 11.92 5.03 9.83
N ALA A 20 12.10 3.74 9.56
CA ALA A 20 12.30 2.71 10.58
C ALA A 20 13.43 1.78 10.14
N GLY A 21 14.18 1.24 11.09
CA GLY A 21 15.15 0.17 10.83
C GLY A 21 14.42 -1.08 10.32
N LYS A 22 15.09 -1.83 9.46
CA LYS A 22 14.62 -3.15 9.03
C LYS A 22 15.00 -4.18 10.12
N GLU A 23 14.39 -4.09 11.28
CA GLU A 23 14.51 -5.13 12.31
C GLU A 23 13.48 -6.22 12.01
N GLU A 24 13.89 -7.48 12.22
CA GLU A 24 13.18 -8.66 11.72
C GLU A 24 11.71 -8.77 12.17
N GLU A 25 11.34 -8.18 13.30
CA GLU A 25 9.99 -8.30 13.85
C GLU A 25 9.02 -7.20 13.41
N LEU A 26 9.50 -6.02 13.04
CA LEU A 26 8.66 -4.86 12.71
C LEU A 26 8.49 -4.60 11.22
N THR A 27 9.29 -5.22 10.36
CA THR A 27 9.37 -4.87 8.94
C THR A 27 8.95 -5.98 7.99
N ASN A 28 8.46 -7.10 8.51
CA ASN A 28 8.09 -8.26 7.70
C ASN A 28 6.58 -8.60 7.68
N PRO A 29 5.64 -7.68 7.89
CA PRO A 29 4.29 -8.16 8.06
C PRO A 29 3.60 -8.50 6.75
N PHE A 30 3.62 -7.65 5.79
CA PHE A 30 2.75 -7.80 4.63
C PHE A 30 3.49 -7.84 3.30
N ALA A 31 4.52 -7.05 3.18
CA ALA A 31 5.16 -6.78 1.91
C ALA A 31 5.79 -8.02 1.26
N LEU A 32 6.09 -9.05 2.05
CA LEU A 32 6.83 -10.22 1.58
C LEU A 32 5.95 -11.44 1.27
N ASN A 33 4.69 -11.44 1.71
CA ASN A 33 3.77 -12.58 1.54
C ASN A 33 2.62 -12.31 0.56
N PHE A 34 2.68 -11.23 -0.21
CA PHE A 34 1.69 -10.98 -1.24
C PHE A 34 1.71 -12.10 -2.28
N LEU A 35 0.54 -12.61 -2.61
CA LEU A 35 0.33 -13.40 -3.82
C LEU A 35 0.52 -12.46 -5.00
N LYS A 36 1.77 -12.29 -5.41
CA LYS A 36 2.19 -11.36 -6.46
C LYS A 36 1.63 -11.80 -7.80
N SER A 37 0.54 -11.20 -8.23
CA SER A 37 0.13 -11.27 -9.62
C SER A 37 1.04 -10.33 -10.41
N ILE A 38 2.06 -10.88 -11.06
CA ILE A 38 2.98 -10.08 -11.89
C ILE A 38 2.20 -9.56 -13.10
N LEU A 39 2.12 -8.23 -13.23
CA LEU A 39 1.51 -7.57 -14.36
C LEU A 39 2.50 -7.33 -15.50
N GLU A 40 3.67 -6.87 -15.16
CA GLU A 40 4.68 -6.49 -16.14
C GLU A 40 6.09 -6.70 -15.56
N ASN A 41 7.01 -7.15 -16.44
CA ASN A 41 8.46 -7.07 -16.22
C ASN A 41 9.04 -6.34 -17.42
N LYS A 42 9.41 -5.08 -17.24
CA LYS A 42 9.90 -4.24 -18.32
C LYS A 42 10.88 -3.19 -17.79
N ASN A 43 11.91 -2.91 -18.59
CA ASN A 43 12.94 -1.92 -18.28
C ASN A 43 13.60 -2.14 -16.90
N GLY A 44 13.83 -3.40 -16.51
CA GLY A 44 14.44 -3.73 -15.23
C GLY A 44 13.53 -3.60 -14.02
N VAL A 45 12.24 -3.32 -14.22
CA VAL A 45 11.25 -3.22 -13.13
C VAL A 45 10.21 -4.33 -13.26
N THR A 46 10.02 -5.07 -12.16
CA THR A 46 8.87 -5.96 -12.00
C THR A 46 7.76 -5.22 -11.29
N THR A 47 6.60 -5.16 -11.93
CA THR A 47 5.38 -4.56 -11.36
C THR A 47 4.35 -5.64 -11.09
N TYR A 48 3.73 -5.62 -9.93
CA TYR A 48 2.72 -6.58 -9.50
C TYR A 48 1.56 -5.88 -8.80
N VAL A 49 0.41 -6.54 -8.70
CA VAL A 49 -0.74 -6.08 -7.93
C VAL A 49 -1.18 -7.11 -6.92
N ASP A 50 -1.82 -6.64 -5.87
CA ASP A 50 -2.55 -7.46 -4.92
C ASP A 50 -3.87 -6.75 -4.56
N ASN A 51 -4.93 -7.54 -4.35
CA ASN A 51 -6.23 -7.08 -3.92
C ASN A 51 -6.92 -8.06 -2.95
N VAL A 52 -6.15 -8.92 -2.29
CA VAL A 52 -6.70 -9.94 -1.38
C VAL A 52 -7.21 -9.27 -0.10
N PHE A 53 -6.39 -8.47 0.54
CA PHE A 53 -6.76 -7.74 1.77
C PHE A 53 -6.92 -6.26 1.51
N THR A 54 -6.01 -5.68 0.74
CA THR A 54 -5.98 -4.27 0.35
C THR A 54 -5.62 -4.17 -1.11
N THR A 55 -5.97 -3.07 -1.75
CA THR A 55 -5.58 -2.83 -3.14
C THR A 55 -4.23 -2.14 -3.18
N CYS A 56 -3.24 -2.79 -3.75
CA CYS A 56 -1.91 -2.20 -3.89
C CYS A 56 -1.24 -2.51 -5.23
N ILE A 57 -0.29 -1.65 -5.60
CA ILE A 57 0.68 -1.87 -6.68
C ILE A 57 2.06 -1.94 -6.04
N GLY A 58 2.77 -3.02 -6.31
CA GLY A 58 4.16 -3.18 -5.91
C GLY A 58 5.10 -3.11 -7.11
N MET A 59 6.29 -2.59 -6.87
CA MET A 59 7.35 -2.47 -7.86
C MET A 59 8.67 -2.88 -7.25
N THR A 60 9.50 -3.58 -8.02
CA THR A 60 10.82 -4.03 -7.59
C THR A 60 11.83 -3.82 -8.72
N SER A 61 13.00 -3.27 -8.42
CA SER A 61 14.09 -3.08 -9.39
C SER A 61 15.45 -3.12 -8.72
N GLY A 62 16.45 -3.63 -9.45
CA GLY A 62 17.87 -3.53 -9.07
C GLY A 62 18.40 -2.08 -9.14
N LEU A 63 17.77 -1.20 -9.92
CA LEU A 63 18.19 0.17 -10.10
C LEU A 63 17.13 1.15 -9.55
N LYS A 64 17.56 2.03 -8.67
CA LYS A 64 16.70 3.07 -8.08
C LYS A 64 16.05 3.97 -9.15
N VAL A 65 16.79 4.33 -10.18
CA VAL A 65 16.29 5.22 -11.24
C VAL A 65 15.14 4.60 -12.01
N ASP A 66 15.19 3.31 -12.29
CA ASP A 66 14.14 2.59 -13.03
C ASP A 66 12.89 2.48 -12.18
N LEU A 67 13.05 2.21 -10.87
CA LEU A 67 11.94 2.20 -9.92
C LEU A 67 11.25 3.56 -9.85
N MET A 68 12.02 4.65 -9.80
CA MET A 68 11.48 6.02 -9.75
C MET A 68 10.70 6.37 -11.03
N GLN A 69 11.19 6.00 -12.20
CA GLN A 69 10.48 6.21 -13.47
C GLN A 69 9.17 5.43 -13.53
N GLN A 70 9.16 4.19 -13.05
CA GLN A 70 7.95 3.39 -12.99
C GLN A 70 6.96 3.94 -11.96
N PHE A 71 7.44 4.40 -10.81
CA PHE A 71 6.60 5.09 -9.81
C PHE A 71 5.93 6.31 -10.41
N GLU A 72 6.68 7.17 -11.09
CA GLU A 72 6.14 8.37 -11.74
C GLU A 72 5.04 8.02 -12.75
N LYS A 73 5.27 7.00 -13.59
CA LYS A 73 4.27 6.50 -14.53
C LYS A 73 2.99 6.03 -13.81
N VAL A 74 3.12 5.26 -12.73
CA VAL A 74 1.97 4.84 -11.92
C VAL A 74 1.25 6.04 -11.34
N TYR A 75 1.99 6.96 -10.71
CA TYR A 75 1.43 8.14 -10.05
C TYR A 75 0.65 9.05 -11.03
N GLN A 76 1.19 9.30 -12.21
CA GLN A 76 0.52 10.09 -13.25
C GLN A 76 -0.80 9.45 -13.71
N ASN A 77 -0.86 8.13 -13.79
CA ASN A 77 -2.08 7.42 -14.16
C ASN A 77 -3.13 7.37 -13.02
N LEU A 78 -2.71 7.51 -11.76
CA LEU A 78 -3.64 7.62 -10.65
C LEU A 78 -4.49 8.87 -10.71
N SER A 79 -3.99 9.98 -11.25
CA SER A 79 -4.73 11.24 -11.40
C SER A 79 -6.07 11.05 -12.15
N VAL A 80 -6.11 10.14 -13.12
CA VAL A 80 -7.32 9.81 -13.88
C VAL A 80 -8.42 9.22 -12.97
N ILE A 81 -8.03 8.39 -12.01
CA ILE A 81 -8.97 7.76 -11.06
C ILE A 81 -9.46 8.76 -10.02
N TYR A 82 -8.58 9.66 -9.59
CA TYR A 82 -8.89 10.64 -8.55
C TYR A 82 -9.39 11.99 -9.10
N SER A 83 -9.73 12.06 -10.40
CA SER A 83 -10.32 13.24 -11.04
C SER A 83 -9.53 14.53 -10.78
N ASP A 84 -8.24 14.49 -11.07
CA ASP A 84 -7.27 15.60 -10.89
C ASP A 84 -7.04 16.05 -9.44
N LYS A 85 -7.53 15.31 -8.47
CA LYS A 85 -7.14 15.47 -7.06
C LYS A 85 -5.86 14.69 -6.78
N GLU A 86 -5.19 15.08 -5.70
CA GLU A 86 -4.05 14.30 -5.20
C GLU A 86 -4.47 12.85 -4.93
N PRO A 87 -3.77 11.85 -5.49
CA PRO A 87 -4.09 10.45 -5.26
C PRO A 87 -4.00 10.08 -3.78
N LEU A 88 -5.03 9.37 -3.31
CA LEU A 88 -5.05 8.88 -1.95
C LEU A 88 -4.20 7.62 -1.85
N ILE A 89 -2.97 7.76 -1.37
CA ILE A 89 -2.01 6.67 -1.26
C ILE A 89 -1.31 6.62 0.10
N ASN A 90 -0.99 5.40 0.53
CA ASN A 90 0.08 5.17 1.50
C ASN A 90 1.20 4.43 0.78
N MET A 91 2.46 4.66 1.16
CA MET A 91 3.59 4.07 0.45
C MET A 91 4.66 3.56 1.40
N ILE A 92 5.15 2.36 1.11
CA ILE A 92 6.30 1.75 1.79
C ILE A 92 7.40 1.53 0.76
N THR A 93 8.61 1.98 1.06
CA THR A 93 9.80 1.73 0.24
C THR A 93 10.93 1.20 1.09
N TRP A 94 11.70 0.27 0.54
CA TRP A 94 12.91 -0.24 1.20
C TRP A 94 13.93 -0.72 0.18
N TYR A 95 15.17 -0.83 0.62
CA TYR A 95 16.25 -1.46 -0.10
C TYR A 95 16.76 -2.67 0.68
N GLY A 96 17.05 -3.76 0.01
CA GLY A 96 17.59 -4.95 0.63
C GLY A 96 17.50 -6.19 -0.22
N LEU A 97 17.96 -7.31 0.33
CA LEU A 97 17.92 -8.60 -0.34
C LEU A 97 16.47 -9.05 -0.58
N ASP A 98 16.18 -9.48 -1.78
CA ASP A 98 14.91 -10.12 -2.14
C ASP A 98 15.18 -11.28 -3.12
N LYS A 99 14.36 -12.33 -3.02
CA LYS A 99 14.34 -13.44 -3.95
C LYS A 99 13.43 -13.11 -5.12
N ILE A 100 14.00 -12.56 -6.17
CA ILE A 100 13.24 -12.34 -7.38
C ILE A 100 13.33 -13.60 -8.24
N SER A 101 12.22 -14.30 -8.37
CA SER A 101 12.09 -15.53 -9.17
C SER A 101 12.56 -15.39 -10.63
N HIS A 102 12.58 -14.17 -11.15
CA HIS A 102 13.03 -13.84 -12.51
C HIS A 102 14.55 -13.79 -12.68
N PHE A 103 15.33 -13.77 -11.59
CA PHE A 103 16.79 -13.79 -11.61
C PHE A 103 17.38 -15.14 -11.20
N GLY A 104 16.67 -16.23 -11.45
CA GLY A 104 17.18 -17.59 -11.19
C GLY A 104 17.03 -18.05 -9.74
N GLY A 105 16.31 -17.29 -8.90
CA GLY A 105 16.10 -17.64 -7.49
C GLY A 105 17.21 -17.20 -6.55
N ASP A 106 18.24 -16.51 -7.05
CA ASP A 106 19.29 -15.92 -6.24
C ASP A 106 18.78 -14.70 -5.47
N GLU A 107 19.31 -14.51 -4.27
CA GLU A 107 19.05 -13.28 -3.47
C GLU A 107 19.91 -12.15 -4.06
N ILE A 108 19.24 -11.09 -4.47
CA ILE A 108 19.90 -9.88 -4.96
C ILE A 108 19.37 -8.66 -4.19
N GLU A 109 20.22 -7.65 -4.06
CA GLU A 109 19.80 -6.37 -3.47
C GLU A 109 18.96 -5.57 -4.46
N VAL A 110 17.76 -5.18 -4.02
CA VAL A 110 16.79 -4.47 -4.85
C VAL A 110 16.10 -3.35 -4.09
N TRP A 111 15.65 -2.38 -4.85
CA TRP A 111 14.71 -1.36 -4.42
C TRP A 111 13.29 -1.88 -4.56
N ASN A 112 12.51 -1.70 -3.52
CA ASN A 112 11.10 -2.07 -3.47
C ASN A 112 10.24 -0.85 -3.15
N CYS A 113 9.05 -0.80 -3.75
CA CYS A 113 8.04 0.20 -3.47
C CYS A 113 6.67 -0.48 -3.50
N ILE A 114 5.86 -0.29 -2.46
CA ILE A 114 4.45 -0.68 -2.44
C ILE A 114 3.62 0.58 -2.26
N ILE A 115 2.64 0.75 -3.13
CA ILE A 115 1.66 1.83 -3.09
C ILE A 115 0.31 1.20 -2.75
N PHE A 116 -0.22 1.50 -1.58
CA PHE A 116 -1.59 1.15 -1.20
C PHE A 116 -2.54 2.21 -1.75
N LEU A 117 -3.51 1.76 -2.51
CA LEU A 117 -4.46 2.63 -3.22
C LEU A 117 -5.74 2.76 -2.39
N ARG A 118 -6.08 3.98 -2.02
CA ARG A 118 -7.19 4.24 -1.12
C ARG A 118 -8.38 4.87 -1.83
N SER A 119 -9.57 4.64 -1.28
CA SER A 119 -10.82 5.26 -1.72
C SER A 119 -11.32 6.34 -0.75
N LYS A 120 -10.89 6.28 0.52
CA LYS A 120 -11.27 7.25 1.54
C LYS A 120 -10.26 7.36 2.68
N HIS A 121 -10.37 8.45 3.44
CA HIS A 121 -9.47 8.80 4.53
C HIS A 121 -9.51 7.78 5.68
N ARG A 122 -10.70 7.48 6.20
CA ARG A 122 -10.91 6.62 7.36
C ARG A 122 -12.16 5.75 7.18
N PRO A 123 -12.23 4.58 7.83
CA PRO A 123 -13.42 3.73 7.79
C PRO A 123 -14.56 4.36 8.59
N ASP A 124 -15.80 3.98 8.30
CA ASP A 124 -17.00 4.52 8.96
C ASP A 124 -17.04 4.23 10.45
N CYS A 125 -16.46 3.10 10.88
CA CYS A 125 -16.36 2.75 12.28
C CYS A 125 -15.56 3.77 13.12
N TYR A 126 -14.64 4.52 12.50
CA TYR A 126 -13.91 5.60 13.16
C TYR A 126 -14.82 6.75 13.63
N TYR A 127 -15.84 7.06 12.84
CA TYR A 127 -16.78 8.17 13.10
C TYR A 127 -18.01 7.72 13.89
N THR A 128 -18.16 6.41 14.11
CA THR A 128 -19.30 5.87 14.86
C THR A 128 -19.17 6.22 16.34
N PRO A 129 -20.17 6.87 16.95
CA PRO A 129 -20.10 7.26 18.35
C PRO A 129 -20.24 6.07 19.31
N ASN A 130 -19.77 6.27 20.53
CA ASN A 130 -19.93 5.36 21.66
C ASN A 130 -19.21 4.01 21.47
N GLU A 131 -19.61 3.04 22.26
CA GLU A 131 -19.01 1.67 22.29
C GLU A 131 -19.15 0.91 20.97
N LYS A 132 -20.03 1.34 20.06
CA LYS A 132 -20.16 0.74 18.71
C LYS A 132 -19.06 1.18 17.76
N GLY A 133 -18.40 2.29 18.05
CA GLY A 133 -17.28 2.78 17.26
C GLY A 133 -16.00 2.01 17.52
N LEU A 134 -15.07 2.16 16.61
CA LEU A 134 -13.73 1.60 16.68
C LEU A 134 -12.74 2.70 16.29
N LEU A 135 -11.92 3.16 17.25
CA LEU A 135 -10.96 4.23 17.00
C LEU A 135 -9.75 3.70 16.22
N ILE A 136 -9.97 3.41 14.95
CA ILE A 136 -8.96 2.92 14.04
C ILE A 136 -8.89 3.79 12.79
N SER A 137 -7.70 4.29 12.47
CA SER A 137 -7.46 5.15 11.31
C SER A 137 -6.27 4.61 10.53
N PRO A 138 -6.46 3.56 9.69
CA PRO A 138 -5.35 2.92 9.03
C PRO A 138 -4.52 3.91 8.22
N ALA A 139 -3.27 4.09 8.60
CA ALA A 139 -2.24 4.84 7.91
C ALA A 139 -1.20 3.86 7.34
N VAL A 140 -0.02 4.30 6.97
CA VAL A 140 0.96 3.44 6.30
C VAL A 140 1.42 2.27 7.18
N ALA A 141 1.51 2.42 8.49
CA ALA A 141 1.89 1.35 9.40
C ALA A 141 0.83 0.23 9.39
N GLU A 142 -0.44 0.61 9.54
CA GLU A 142 -1.55 -0.34 9.52
C GLU A 142 -1.71 -0.96 8.14
N MET A 143 -1.53 -0.20 7.06
CA MET A 143 -1.52 -0.74 5.70
C MET A 143 -0.38 -1.75 5.52
N GLY A 144 0.72 -1.58 6.22
CA GLY A 144 1.84 -2.53 6.32
C GLY A 144 1.60 -3.70 7.28
N GLY A 145 0.49 -3.73 8.02
CA GLY A 145 0.11 -4.83 8.91
C GLY A 145 0.41 -4.62 10.39
N ILE A 146 0.86 -3.43 10.80
CA ILE A 146 1.14 -3.09 12.19
C ILE A 146 0.02 -2.21 12.73
N PHE A 147 -0.84 -2.76 13.59
CA PHE A 147 -1.99 -2.05 14.15
C PHE A 147 -1.75 -1.55 15.58
N PRO A 148 -1.39 -0.28 15.78
CA PRO A 148 -1.43 0.32 17.09
C PRO A 148 -2.89 0.49 17.54
N ILE A 149 -3.26 -0.15 18.64
CA ILE A 149 -4.59 -0.03 19.23
C ILE A 149 -4.51 1.04 20.31
N VAL A 150 -5.26 2.12 20.11
CA VAL A 150 -5.21 3.31 20.99
C VAL A 150 -6.04 3.11 22.25
N ARG A 151 -7.14 2.37 22.17
CA ARG A 151 -8.06 2.11 23.30
C ARG A 151 -8.12 0.64 23.61
N GLU A 152 -7.98 0.28 24.88
CA GLU A 152 -8.01 -1.12 25.34
C GLU A 152 -9.32 -1.81 24.97
N GLU A 153 -10.45 -1.13 25.08
CA GLU A 153 -11.77 -1.65 24.71
C GLU A 153 -11.94 -1.95 23.21
N ASP A 154 -11.03 -1.51 22.37
CA ASP A 154 -11.06 -1.80 20.95
C ASP A 154 -10.35 -3.10 20.60
N MET A 155 -9.52 -3.64 21.50
CA MET A 155 -8.79 -4.89 21.27
C MET A 155 -9.75 -6.06 20.99
N ASP A 156 -10.78 -6.21 21.81
CA ASP A 156 -11.74 -7.32 21.70
C ASP A 156 -12.66 -7.21 20.47
N LYS A 157 -12.75 -6.00 19.90
CA LYS A 157 -13.55 -5.73 18.70
C LYS A 157 -12.81 -6.06 17.41
N LEU A 158 -11.49 -6.16 17.47
CA LEU A 158 -10.64 -6.41 16.30
C LEU A 158 -10.42 -7.92 16.12
N ASN A 159 -10.69 -8.37 14.92
CA ASN A 159 -10.36 -9.72 14.45
C ASN A 159 -10.08 -9.68 12.94
N ALA A 160 -9.59 -10.77 12.38
CA ALA A 160 -9.22 -10.85 10.97
C ALA A 160 -10.37 -10.47 10.02
N LYS A 161 -11.61 -10.85 10.35
CA LYS A 161 -12.79 -10.48 9.55
C LYS A 161 -13.02 -8.98 9.58
N LYS A 162 -13.00 -8.36 10.76
CA LYS A 162 -13.21 -6.92 10.91
C LYS A 162 -12.12 -6.10 10.23
N LEU A 163 -10.87 -6.52 10.36
CA LEU A 163 -9.75 -5.89 9.65
C LEU A 163 -9.90 -6.00 8.13
N THR A 164 -10.32 -7.16 7.63
CA THR A 164 -10.59 -7.35 6.19
C THR A 164 -11.70 -6.42 5.69
N GLU A 165 -12.78 -6.24 6.47
CA GLU A 165 -13.85 -5.30 6.15
C GLU A 165 -13.34 -3.86 6.08
N ILE A 166 -12.54 -3.44 7.07
CA ILE A 166 -11.94 -2.11 7.13
C ILE A 166 -11.03 -1.87 5.92
N TYR A 167 -10.14 -2.81 5.60
CA TYR A 167 -9.26 -2.68 4.45
C TYR A 167 -10.03 -2.55 3.14
N LYS A 168 -11.04 -3.41 2.91
CA LYS A 168 -11.88 -3.34 1.71
C LYS A 168 -12.64 -2.02 1.61
N GLU A 169 -13.08 -1.48 2.74
CA GLU A 169 -13.82 -0.23 2.79
C GLU A 169 -12.98 0.98 2.38
N ILE A 170 -11.72 1.03 2.82
CA ILE A 170 -10.83 2.16 2.56
C ILE A 170 -9.98 2.04 1.29
N SER A 171 -9.94 0.87 0.67
CA SER A 171 -9.16 0.61 -0.53
C SER A 171 -9.95 0.88 -1.81
N LEU A 172 -9.26 1.08 -2.93
CA LEU A 172 -9.91 1.09 -4.24
C LEU A 172 -10.63 -0.22 -4.50
N SER A 173 -11.77 -0.14 -5.17
CA SER A 173 -12.51 -1.32 -5.61
C SER A 173 -11.73 -2.12 -6.67
N PRO A 174 -12.01 -3.43 -6.82
CA PRO A 174 -11.41 -4.22 -7.89
C PRO A 174 -11.65 -3.65 -9.29
N GLN A 175 -12.81 -3.01 -9.53
CA GLN A 175 -13.13 -2.40 -10.81
C GLN A 175 -12.22 -1.18 -11.11
N GLN A 176 -11.98 -0.34 -10.10
CA GLN A 176 -11.07 0.81 -10.23
C GLN A 176 -9.62 0.35 -10.45
N LEU A 177 -9.18 -0.71 -9.73
CA LEU A 177 -7.88 -1.31 -9.96
C LEU A 177 -7.73 -1.84 -11.39
N ASN A 178 -8.72 -2.57 -11.89
CA ASN A 178 -8.70 -3.09 -13.26
C ASN A 178 -8.61 -1.95 -14.29
N THR A 179 -9.36 -0.87 -14.09
CA THR A 179 -9.27 0.32 -14.95
C THR A 179 -7.87 0.91 -14.96
N LEU A 180 -7.24 1.03 -13.79
CA LEU A 180 -5.87 1.52 -13.66
C LEU A 180 -4.87 0.59 -14.34
N CYS A 181 -4.97 -0.72 -14.14
CA CYS A 181 -4.11 -1.71 -14.78
C CYS A 181 -4.24 -1.67 -16.30
N ASP A 182 -5.46 -1.53 -16.79
CA ASP A 182 -5.71 -1.37 -18.23
C ASP A 182 -5.01 -0.14 -18.83
N GLN A 183 -4.98 0.97 -18.10
CA GLN A 183 -4.29 2.19 -18.55
C GLN A 183 -2.77 2.06 -18.48
N LEU A 184 -2.25 1.45 -17.41
CA LEU A 184 -0.82 1.31 -17.19
C LEU A 184 -0.17 0.29 -18.14
N PHE A 185 -0.87 -0.82 -18.43
CA PHE A 185 -0.27 -2.02 -19.01
C PHE A 185 -0.93 -2.45 -20.32
N LYS A 186 -1.92 -1.71 -20.86
CA LYS A 186 -2.43 -2.01 -22.19
C LYS A 186 -1.31 -1.94 -23.22
N LYS A 187 -1.05 -3.07 -23.87
CA LYS A 187 -0.21 -3.10 -25.06
C LYS A 187 -0.90 -2.24 -26.12
N LYS A 188 -0.22 -1.17 -26.54
CA LYS A 188 -0.54 -0.51 -27.80
C LYS A 188 -0.27 -1.45 -28.97
#